data_dbe1c991c2f7daf33efdb9acb2e6c084
#
_entry.id   dbe1c991c2f7daf33efdb9acb2e6c084
#
_cell.length_a   1.000
_cell.length_b   1.000
_cell.length_c   1.000
_cell.angle_alpha   90.00
_cell.angle_beta   90.00
_cell.angle_gamma   90.00
#
_symmetry.space_group_name_H-M   'P 1'
#
loop_
_entity.id
_entity.type
_entity.pdbx_description
1 polymer ?
#
loop_
_entity_poly.entity_id
_entity_poly.type
_entity_poly.pdbx_seq_one_letter_code
_entity_poly.pdbx_strand_id
1 'polypeptide(L)'
;MKRLIITLTAILTIAATTESFAWGRDGHATIAYIAERHLTPKAKENIEKCIDGRSIVYYASWLDNHRAEHKSWGRLSHVCHYDIHSFEAIGRPHQYMKSTINKLKNYRELPDSALKVTIYHFVHSFGDYHCPGHVALYDRTGEKT
;
A
#
# COMPACT_ATOMS: atom_id res chain seq x y z
N MET A 1 -8.16 11.10 -46.50
CA MET A 1 -7.13 11.61 -45.54
C MET A 1 -7.74 12.14 -44.23
N LYS A 2 -8.66 13.11 -44.26
CA LYS A 2 -9.24 13.67 -43.00
C LYS A 2 -9.88 12.61 -42.06
N ARG A 3 -10.63 11.64 -42.62
CA ARG A 3 -11.24 10.56 -41.79
C ARG A 3 -10.21 9.64 -41.17
N LEU A 4 -9.13 9.33 -41.84
CA LEU A 4 -8.04 8.49 -41.33
C LEU A 4 -7.30 9.20 -40.19
N ILE A 5 -7.06 10.52 -40.32
CA ILE A 5 -6.43 11.32 -39.25
C ILE A 5 -7.31 11.35 -38.02
N ILE A 6 -8.62 11.58 -38.15
CA ILE A 6 -9.57 11.60 -37.04
C ILE A 6 -9.61 10.24 -36.31
N THR A 7 -9.62 9.14 -37.06
CA THR A 7 -9.61 7.79 -36.49
C THR A 7 -8.31 7.50 -35.75
N LEU A 8 -7.17 7.90 -36.31
CA LEU A 8 -5.86 7.72 -35.69
C LEU A 8 -5.72 8.56 -34.40
N THR A 9 -6.23 9.81 -34.43
CA THR A 9 -6.24 10.68 -33.24
C THR A 9 -7.13 10.12 -32.14
N ALA A 10 -8.32 9.58 -32.48
CA ALA A 10 -9.21 8.96 -31.50
C ALA A 10 -8.60 7.70 -30.87
N ILE A 11 -7.90 6.86 -31.65
CA ILE A 11 -7.20 5.69 -31.14
C ILE A 11 -6.03 6.11 -30.22
N LEU A 12 -5.28 7.15 -30.59
CA LEU A 12 -4.18 7.66 -29.79
C LEU A 12 -4.64 8.28 -28.46
N THR A 13 -5.77 8.96 -28.46
CA THR A 13 -6.35 9.52 -27.22
C THR A 13 -6.89 8.43 -26.29
N ILE A 14 -7.46 7.35 -26.81
CA ILE A 14 -7.90 6.19 -25.98
C ILE A 14 -6.68 5.45 -25.40
N ALA A 15 -5.59 5.34 -26.16
CA ALA A 15 -4.34 4.72 -25.66
C ALA A 15 -3.60 5.57 -24.62
N ALA A 16 -3.84 6.90 -24.57
CA ALA A 16 -3.19 7.80 -23.62
C ALA A 16 -3.88 7.87 -22.23
N THR A 17 -5.04 7.26 -22.06
CA THR A 17 -5.73 7.17 -20.78
C THR A 17 -5.41 5.88 -20.02
N THR A 18 -4.15 5.44 -20.03
CA THR A 18 -3.69 4.52 -19.00
C THR A 18 -3.52 5.34 -17.72
N GLU A 19 -4.63 5.60 -17.04
CA GLU A 19 -4.56 6.02 -15.66
C GLU A 19 -3.71 4.98 -14.93
N SER A 20 -2.64 5.43 -14.32
CA SER A 20 -1.88 4.62 -13.39
C SER A 20 -2.81 4.34 -12.21
N PHE A 21 -3.62 3.28 -12.33
CA PHE A 21 -4.46 2.83 -11.23
C PHE A 21 -3.54 2.39 -10.09
N ALA A 22 -3.54 3.18 -9.02
CA ALA A 22 -3.17 2.66 -7.72
C ALA A 22 -3.93 1.35 -7.49
N TRP A 23 -3.33 0.39 -6.81
CA TRP A 23 -4.00 -0.88 -6.57
C TRP A 23 -5.32 -0.64 -5.84
N GLY A 24 -6.39 -1.01 -6.49
CA GLY A 24 -7.69 -1.04 -5.87
C GLY A 24 -7.84 -2.26 -4.95
N ARG A 25 -9.06 -2.47 -4.48
CA ARG A 25 -9.42 -3.55 -3.56
C ARG A 25 -8.83 -4.92 -3.94
N ASP A 26 -8.89 -5.29 -5.22
CA ASP A 26 -8.46 -6.60 -5.70
C ASP A 26 -6.93 -6.75 -5.68
N GLY A 27 -6.19 -5.67 -5.94
CA GLY A 27 -4.73 -5.64 -5.82
C GLY A 27 -4.28 -5.86 -4.38
N HIS A 28 -4.86 -5.13 -3.43
CA HIS A 28 -4.61 -5.32 -2.00
C HIS A 28 -4.97 -6.73 -1.53
N ALA A 29 -6.12 -7.24 -1.94
CA ALA A 29 -6.56 -8.60 -1.61
C ALA A 29 -5.59 -9.66 -2.16
N THR A 30 -5.09 -9.47 -3.38
CA THR A 30 -4.14 -10.39 -4.01
C THR A 30 -2.81 -10.45 -3.25
N ILE A 31 -2.23 -9.29 -2.91
CA ILE A 31 -0.97 -9.24 -2.13
C ILE A 31 -1.15 -9.87 -0.74
N ALA A 32 -2.23 -9.54 -0.06
CA ALA A 32 -2.53 -10.12 1.25
C ALA A 32 -2.73 -11.63 1.17
N TYR A 33 -3.40 -12.13 0.14
CA TYR A 33 -3.60 -13.55 -0.10
C TYR A 33 -2.26 -14.27 -0.33
N ILE A 34 -1.37 -13.71 -1.15
CA ILE A 34 -0.03 -14.26 -1.35
C ILE A 34 0.72 -14.32 -0.02
N ALA A 35 0.73 -13.23 0.75
CA ALA A 35 1.38 -13.18 2.05
C ALA A 35 0.81 -14.22 3.02
N GLU A 36 -0.52 -14.36 3.08
CA GLU A 36 -1.18 -15.33 3.96
C GLU A 36 -0.77 -16.78 3.66
N ARG A 37 -0.55 -17.12 2.39
CA ARG A 37 -0.10 -18.46 1.98
C ARG A 37 1.33 -18.80 2.42
N HIS A 38 2.12 -17.81 2.78
CA HIS A 38 3.47 -17.98 3.31
C HIS A 38 3.53 -17.95 4.84
N LEU A 39 2.41 -17.70 5.52
CA LEU A 39 2.36 -17.78 6.98
C LEU A 39 2.41 -19.24 7.44
N THR A 40 3.10 -19.47 8.56
CA THR A 40 2.94 -20.75 9.25
C THR A 40 1.52 -20.87 9.81
N PRO A 41 0.97 -22.09 9.99
CA PRO A 41 -0.37 -22.26 10.58
C PRO A 41 -0.53 -21.53 11.91
N LYS A 42 0.51 -21.56 12.74
CA LYS A 42 0.51 -20.88 14.05
C LYS A 42 0.49 -19.35 13.92
N ALA A 43 1.24 -18.80 12.96
CA ALA A 43 1.26 -17.35 12.71
C ALA A 43 -0.13 -16.89 12.20
N LYS A 44 -0.71 -17.64 11.27
CA LYS A 44 -2.03 -17.36 10.73
C LYS A 44 -3.09 -17.35 11.84
N GLU A 45 -3.16 -18.42 12.66
CA GLU A 45 -4.07 -18.53 13.78
C GLU A 45 -3.95 -17.34 14.77
N ASN A 46 -2.71 -16.95 15.10
CA ASN A 46 -2.46 -15.85 16.02
C ASN A 46 -2.90 -14.50 15.44
N ILE A 47 -2.61 -14.26 14.17
CA ILE A 47 -3.04 -13.03 13.49
C ILE A 47 -4.57 -12.97 13.42
N GLU A 48 -5.23 -14.04 13.00
CA GLU A 48 -6.70 -14.12 12.92
C GLU A 48 -7.35 -13.83 14.27
N LYS A 49 -6.81 -14.35 15.37
CA LYS A 49 -7.28 -14.01 16.73
C LYS A 49 -7.20 -12.51 17.04
N CYS A 50 -6.17 -11.84 16.56
CA CYS A 50 -5.99 -10.39 16.77
C CYS A 50 -6.94 -9.54 15.90
N ILE A 51 -7.49 -10.10 14.82
CA ILE A 51 -8.28 -9.38 13.82
C ILE A 51 -9.70 -10.01 13.66
N ASP A 52 -10.36 -10.25 14.77
CA ASP A 52 -11.76 -10.71 14.86
C ASP A 52 -12.02 -12.04 14.14
N GLY A 53 -11.05 -12.96 14.12
CA GLY A 53 -11.19 -14.28 13.51
C GLY A 53 -11.26 -14.27 11.98
N ARG A 54 -10.86 -13.18 11.33
CA ARG A 54 -10.88 -13.05 9.88
C ARG A 54 -9.47 -13.10 9.29
N SER A 55 -9.40 -13.44 7.99
CA SER A 55 -8.16 -13.39 7.21
C SER A 55 -7.64 -11.96 7.03
N ILE A 56 -6.32 -11.79 6.90
CA ILE A 56 -5.70 -10.50 6.54
C ILE A 56 -6.19 -10.01 5.17
N VAL A 57 -6.61 -10.90 4.28
CA VAL A 57 -7.20 -10.55 2.98
C VAL A 57 -8.46 -9.71 3.13
N TYR A 58 -9.30 -10.03 4.14
CA TYR A 58 -10.51 -9.28 4.40
C TYR A 58 -10.23 -7.81 4.76
N TYR A 59 -9.13 -7.55 5.45
CA TYR A 59 -8.74 -6.21 5.91
C TYR A 59 -7.72 -5.52 5.00
N ALA A 60 -7.35 -6.11 3.87
CA ALA A 60 -6.30 -5.58 3.00
C ALA A 60 -6.57 -4.15 2.49
N SER A 61 -7.84 -3.80 2.23
CA SER A 61 -8.27 -2.45 1.83
C SER A 61 -8.83 -1.61 2.97
N TRP A 62 -8.56 -1.97 4.23
CA TRP A 62 -9.19 -1.31 5.38
C TRP A 62 -8.88 0.19 5.43
N LEU A 63 -7.64 0.59 5.19
CA LEU A 63 -7.22 2.00 5.20
C LEU A 63 -7.92 2.83 4.13
N ASP A 64 -8.11 2.31 2.93
CA ASP A 64 -8.85 2.98 1.88
C ASP A 64 -10.30 3.23 2.28
N ASN A 65 -10.93 2.21 2.87
CA ASN A 65 -12.33 2.29 3.32
C ASN A 65 -12.51 3.28 4.48
N HIS A 66 -11.48 3.53 5.29
CA HIS A 66 -11.52 4.41 6.46
C HIS A 66 -10.72 5.71 6.29
N ARG A 67 -10.32 6.03 5.05
CA ARG A 67 -9.49 7.22 4.73
C ARG A 67 -10.10 8.53 5.25
N ALA A 68 -11.41 8.67 5.20
CA ALA A 68 -12.11 9.88 5.66
C ALA A 68 -11.98 10.08 7.17
N GLU A 69 -11.93 9.00 7.94
CA GLU A 69 -11.84 9.00 9.41
C GLU A 69 -10.40 9.21 9.89
N HIS A 70 -9.43 8.83 9.07
CA HIS A 70 -8.01 8.78 9.43
C HIS A 70 -7.13 9.60 8.49
N LYS A 71 -7.51 10.85 8.23
CA LYS A 71 -6.81 11.77 7.30
C LYS A 71 -5.32 11.95 7.59
N SER A 72 -4.91 11.90 8.86
CA SER A 72 -3.52 12.03 9.26
C SER A 72 -2.62 10.85 8.81
N TRP A 73 -3.21 9.70 8.56
CA TRP A 73 -2.49 8.49 8.13
C TRP A 73 -2.39 8.37 6.61
N GLY A 74 -3.38 8.93 5.89
CA GLY A 74 -3.58 8.70 4.47
C GLY A 74 -2.36 8.97 3.60
N ARG A 75 -1.62 10.06 3.85
CA ARG A 75 -0.43 10.39 3.04
C ARG A 75 0.79 9.52 3.34
N LEU A 76 0.91 9.02 4.56
CA LEU A 76 2.10 8.27 4.99
C LEU A 76 1.99 6.77 4.69
N SER A 77 0.77 6.28 4.62
CA SER A 77 0.48 4.86 4.43
C SER A 77 0.32 4.45 2.97
N HIS A 78 0.04 5.40 2.06
CA HIS A 78 -0.29 5.12 0.65
C HIS A 78 0.81 5.49 -0.34
N VAL A 79 2.00 5.90 0.10
CA VAL A 79 3.09 6.25 -0.81
C VAL A 79 4.42 5.73 -0.29
N CYS A 80 5.31 5.41 -1.20
CA CYS A 80 6.70 5.09 -0.91
C CYS A 80 7.61 6.04 -1.66
N HIS A 81 8.55 6.66 -0.95
CA HIS A 81 9.52 7.58 -1.52
C HIS A 81 10.88 6.89 -1.61
N TYR A 82 11.52 6.96 -2.75
CA TYR A 82 12.86 6.45 -2.98
C TYR A 82 13.78 7.54 -3.50
N ASP A 83 15.03 7.49 -3.07
CA ASP A 83 16.11 8.26 -3.69
C ASP A 83 16.41 7.66 -5.07
N ILE A 84 16.42 8.48 -6.11
CA ILE A 84 16.59 8.01 -7.50
C ILE A 84 17.99 7.47 -7.78
N HIS A 85 19.00 7.83 -6.98
CA HIS A 85 20.37 7.42 -7.18
C HIS A 85 20.74 6.16 -6.41
N SER A 86 20.26 6.06 -5.17
CA SER A 86 20.55 4.90 -4.30
C SER A 86 19.46 3.85 -4.30
N PHE A 87 18.25 4.19 -4.76
CA PHE A 87 17.05 3.38 -4.64
C PHE A 87 16.71 3.00 -3.19
N GLU A 88 17.22 3.77 -2.23
CA GLU A 88 16.85 3.59 -0.84
C GLU A 88 15.52 4.27 -0.53
N ALA A 89 14.72 3.63 0.31
CA ALA A 89 13.47 4.21 0.79
C ALA A 89 13.76 5.38 1.75
N ILE A 90 13.15 6.53 1.51
CA ILE A 90 13.44 7.79 2.21
C ILE A 90 12.18 8.47 2.75
N GLY A 91 12.40 9.45 3.61
CA GLY A 91 11.37 10.37 4.06
C GLY A 91 10.38 9.79 5.06
N ARG A 92 9.27 10.52 5.25
CA ARG A 92 8.23 10.22 6.24
C ARG A 92 7.51 8.87 6.01
N PRO A 93 7.19 8.47 4.77
CA PRO A 93 6.59 7.16 4.52
C PRO A 93 7.47 6.01 4.98
N HIS A 94 8.77 6.08 4.72
CA HIS A 94 9.73 5.08 5.18
C HIS A 94 9.78 5.01 6.72
N GLN A 95 9.84 6.16 7.39
CA GLN A 95 9.84 6.24 8.86
C GLN A 95 8.53 5.66 9.44
N TYR A 96 7.40 5.93 8.79
CA TYR A 96 6.10 5.37 9.17
C TYR A 96 6.10 3.84 9.09
N MET A 97 6.57 3.27 7.98
CA MET A 97 6.68 1.82 7.82
C MET A 97 7.62 1.19 8.83
N LYS A 98 8.79 1.78 9.07
CA LYS A 98 9.73 1.32 10.13
C LYS A 98 9.08 1.32 11.51
N SER A 99 8.33 2.37 11.84
CA SER A 99 7.59 2.45 13.10
C SER A 99 6.53 1.35 13.20
N THR A 100 5.78 1.10 12.12
CA THR A 100 4.76 0.05 12.05
C THR A 100 5.37 -1.34 12.24
N ILE A 101 6.49 -1.62 11.55
CA ILE A 101 7.24 -2.88 11.71
C ILE A 101 7.74 -3.03 13.16
N ASN A 102 8.24 -1.95 13.76
CA ASN A 102 8.77 -1.98 15.12
C ASN A 102 7.66 -2.29 16.15
N LYS A 103 6.47 -1.71 15.97
CA LYS A 103 5.30 -2.05 16.78
C LYS A 103 4.95 -3.52 16.66
N LEU A 104 4.95 -4.10 15.45
CA LEU A 104 4.66 -5.52 15.25
C LEU A 104 5.74 -6.43 15.86
N LYS A 105 7.02 -6.03 15.85
CA LYS A 105 8.08 -6.78 16.54
C LYS A 105 7.88 -6.81 18.06
N ASN A 106 7.33 -5.74 18.61
CA ASN A 106 7.04 -5.59 20.04
C ASN A 106 5.53 -5.76 20.35
N TYR A 107 4.84 -6.58 19.59
CA TYR A 107 3.38 -6.70 19.64
C TYR A 107 2.80 -7.01 21.03
N ARG A 108 3.58 -7.69 21.90
CA ARG A 108 3.16 -8.01 23.26
C ARG A 108 3.00 -6.80 24.18
N GLU A 109 3.61 -5.67 23.81
CA GLU A 109 3.54 -4.41 24.55
C GLU A 109 2.33 -3.56 24.12
N LEU A 110 1.65 -3.96 23.03
CA LEU A 110 0.52 -3.22 22.50
C LEU A 110 -0.80 -3.73 23.11
N PRO A 111 -1.73 -2.80 23.45
CA PRO A 111 -3.11 -3.17 23.67
C PRO A 111 -3.71 -3.83 22.43
N ASP A 112 -4.65 -4.75 22.59
CA ASP A 112 -5.27 -5.52 21.50
C ASP A 112 -5.82 -4.62 20.39
N SER A 113 -6.48 -3.52 20.76
CA SER A 113 -7.02 -2.54 19.80
C SER A 113 -5.93 -1.87 18.97
N ALA A 114 -4.78 -1.55 19.57
CA ALA A 114 -3.65 -0.95 18.87
C ALA A 114 -2.94 -1.98 17.97
N LEU A 115 -2.79 -3.22 18.45
CA LEU A 115 -2.22 -4.30 17.65
C LEU A 115 -3.07 -4.57 16.40
N LYS A 116 -4.38 -4.68 16.56
CA LYS A 116 -5.33 -4.86 15.47
C LYS A 116 -5.19 -3.80 14.38
N VAL A 117 -5.23 -2.52 14.78
CA VAL A 117 -5.06 -1.39 13.85
C VAL A 117 -3.67 -1.40 13.21
N THR A 118 -2.63 -1.76 13.96
CA THR A 118 -1.25 -1.87 13.42
C THR A 118 -1.15 -2.95 12.34
N ILE A 119 -1.84 -4.08 12.50
CA ILE A 119 -1.91 -5.14 11.48
C ILE A 119 -2.59 -4.62 10.21
N TYR A 120 -3.72 -3.92 10.34
CA TYR A 120 -4.42 -3.34 9.19
C TYR A 120 -3.55 -2.36 8.41
N HIS A 121 -2.87 -1.47 9.12
CA HIS A 121 -1.93 -0.52 8.53
C HIS A 121 -0.78 -1.23 7.80
N PHE A 122 -0.18 -2.24 8.43
CA PHE A 122 0.93 -2.97 7.84
C PHE A 122 0.52 -3.67 6.54
N VAL A 123 -0.57 -4.43 6.57
CA VAL A 123 -1.04 -5.19 5.40
C VAL A 123 -1.35 -4.27 4.22
N HIS A 124 -2.08 -3.18 4.46
CA HIS A 124 -2.44 -2.22 3.43
C HIS A 124 -1.23 -1.48 2.86
N SER A 125 -0.46 -0.83 3.74
CA SER A 125 0.68 -0.01 3.32
C SER A 125 1.78 -0.83 2.66
N PHE A 126 1.98 -2.08 3.09
CA PHE A 126 2.93 -2.98 2.44
C PHE A 126 2.49 -3.33 1.02
N GLY A 127 1.19 -3.49 0.79
CA GLY A 127 0.60 -3.62 -0.54
C GLY A 127 0.89 -2.40 -1.41
N ASP A 128 0.60 -1.21 -0.91
CA ASP A 128 0.85 0.05 -1.62
C ASP A 128 2.33 0.26 -1.97
N TYR A 129 3.25 -0.11 -1.09
CA TYR A 129 4.69 0.00 -1.33
C TYR A 129 5.20 -0.92 -2.45
N HIS A 130 4.40 -1.89 -2.87
CA HIS A 130 4.67 -2.74 -4.02
C HIS A 130 3.88 -2.33 -5.27
N CYS A 131 3.10 -1.26 -5.19
CA CYS A 131 2.33 -0.72 -6.29
C CYS A 131 3.11 0.38 -7.00
N PRO A 132 3.42 0.26 -8.30
CA PRO A 132 4.13 1.32 -9.04
C PRO A 132 3.43 2.68 -8.98
N GLY A 133 2.09 2.70 -8.90
CA GLY A 133 1.30 3.93 -8.79
C GLY A 133 1.47 4.68 -7.46
N HIS A 134 2.04 4.04 -6.45
CA HIS A 134 2.32 4.63 -5.13
C HIS A 134 3.80 4.94 -4.89
N VAL A 135 4.67 4.67 -5.87
CA VAL A 135 6.10 4.97 -5.79
C VAL A 135 6.37 6.38 -6.32
N ALA A 136 7.11 7.17 -5.57
CA ALA A 136 7.63 8.46 -6.01
C ALA A 136 9.15 8.48 -5.88
N LEU A 137 9.82 8.93 -6.93
CA LEU A 137 11.26 9.09 -6.98
C LEU A 137 11.61 10.54 -6.68
N TYR A 138 12.65 10.75 -5.91
CA TYR A 138 13.17 12.06 -5.55
C TYR A 138 14.67 12.09 -5.79
N ASP A 139 15.19 13.22 -6.21
CA ASP A 139 16.62 13.45 -6.17
C ASP A 139 17.10 13.87 -4.76
N ARG A 140 18.40 14.03 -4.57
CA ARG A 140 18.98 14.42 -3.28
C ARG A 140 18.60 15.83 -2.84
N THR A 141 18.05 16.66 -3.74
CA THR A 141 17.54 18.00 -3.44
C THR A 141 16.13 17.96 -2.87
N GLY A 142 15.48 16.81 -2.93
CA GLY A 142 14.09 16.62 -2.51
C GLY A 142 13.08 17.02 -3.58
N GLU A 143 13.54 17.34 -4.78
CA GLU A 143 12.66 17.59 -5.93
C GLU A 143 12.11 16.27 -6.47
N LYS A 144 10.82 16.26 -6.73
CA LYS A 144 10.14 15.11 -7.35
C LYS A 144 10.51 15.06 -8.82
N THR A 145 11.08 13.96 -9.24
CA THR A 145 11.47 13.69 -10.63
C THR A 145 10.33 13.06 -11.42
#